data_e95df0f44eb9ff1be55ed0cc0ab80205
#
_entry.id   e95df0f44eb9ff1be55ed0cc0ab80205
#
_cell.length_a   1.000
_cell.length_b   1.000
_cell.length_c   1.000
_cell.angle_alpha   90.00
_cell.angle_beta   90.00
_cell.angle_gamma   90.00
#
_symmetry.space_group_name_H-M   'P 1'
#
loop_
_entity.id
_entity.type
_entity.pdbx_description
1 polymer ?
#
loop_
_entity_poly.entity_id
_entity_poly.type
_entity_poly.pdbx_seq_one_letter_code
_entity_poly.pdbx_strand_id
1 'polypeptide(L)'
;DQDDNNKEVGKVVESGKSGEPIGTTNYATRLKELTDKGYEVVNDEFKGPKTFDNDDKKDQQFVVTLRHGKEAIKDPAELNKKVTRTIKYQYADGQTAGRPALKAPVTQEAAFTRTGERDRVTGNKTFTPWTPA
;
A
#
# COMPACT_ATOMS: atom_id res chain seq x y z
N ASP A 1 -1.03 -15.61 -1.72
CA ASP A 1 -0.65 -14.21 -1.58
C ASP A 1 0.76 -14.00 -2.13
N GLN A 2 0.86 -13.33 -3.28
CA GLN A 2 2.13 -13.10 -3.98
C GLN A 2 3.11 -12.23 -3.15
N ASP A 3 2.58 -11.32 -2.33
CA ASP A 3 3.38 -10.46 -1.49
C ASP A 3 3.83 -11.12 -0.18
N ASP A 4 3.38 -12.34 0.10
CA ASP A 4 3.72 -13.10 1.28
C ASP A 4 4.15 -14.52 0.88
N ASN A 5 5.18 -14.62 0.03
CA ASN A 5 5.79 -15.87 -0.43
C ASN A 5 4.78 -16.92 -0.94
N ASN A 6 3.73 -16.47 -1.62
CA ASN A 6 2.63 -17.31 -2.13
C ASN A 6 1.89 -18.09 -1.04
N LYS A 7 1.82 -17.53 0.17
CA LYS A 7 1.07 -18.12 1.27
C LYS A 7 -0.40 -18.27 0.92
N GLU A 8 -0.99 -19.42 1.27
CA GLU A 8 -2.41 -19.66 1.14
C GLU A 8 -3.19 -18.76 2.11
N VAL A 9 -4.13 -17.97 1.58
CA VAL A 9 -4.97 -17.06 2.39
C VAL A 9 -6.43 -17.48 2.41
N GLY A 10 -6.78 -18.50 1.68
CA GLY A 10 -8.12 -19.07 1.67
C GLY A 10 -8.19 -20.33 0.84
N LYS A 11 -9.20 -21.15 1.10
CA LYS A 11 -9.44 -22.41 0.40
C LYS A 11 -10.93 -22.65 0.28
N VAL A 12 -11.36 -23.14 -0.87
CA VAL A 12 -12.72 -23.59 -1.10
C VAL A 12 -12.66 -25.02 -1.62
N VAL A 13 -13.48 -25.89 -1.04
CA VAL A 13 -13.57 -27.29 -1.45
C VAL A 13 -14.96 -27.54 -2.02
N GLU A 14 -15.00 -28.05 -3.23
CA GLU A 14 -16.23 -28.49 -3.91
C GLU A 14 -16.10 -29.96 -4.29
N SER A 15 -17.19 -30.69 -4.23
CA SER A 15 -17.24 -32.09 -4.63
C SER A 15 -18.45 -32.33 -5.52
N GLY A 16 -18.33 -33.29 -6.42
CA GLY A 16 -19.38 -33.65 -7.36
C GLY A 16 -18.93 -34.76 -8.27
N LYS A 17 -19.83 -35.19 -9.15
CA LYS A 17 -19.58 -36.26 -10.11
C LYS A 17 -18.87 -35.75 -11.35
N SER A 18 -18.10 -36.64 -11.98
CA SER A 18 -17.44 -36.36 -13.24
C SER A 18 -18.40 -35.76 -14.28
N GLY A 19 -17.97 -34.68 -14.93
CA GLY A 19 -18.76 -34.00 -15.93
C GLY A 19 -19.78 -33.00 -15.39
N GLU A 20 -20.06 -33.01 -14.09
CA GLU A 20 -20.95 -32.02 -13.48
C GLU A 20 -20.27 -30.65 -13.39
N PRO A 21 -21.04 -29.55 -13.48
CA PRO A 21 -20.48 -28.23 -13.24
C PRO A 21 -19.97 -28.08 -11.80
N ILE A 22 -18.81 -27.45 -11.66
CA ILE A 22 -18.30 -27.07 -10.35
C ILE A 22 -19.05 -25.83 -9.87
N GLY A 23 -19.56 -25.87 -8.63
CA GLY A 23 -20.27 -24.74 -8.04
C GLY A 23 -19.37 -23.51 -7.92
N THR A 24 -19.95 -22.32 -8.12
CA THR A 24 -19.19 -21.06 -8.11
C THR A 24 -19.54 -20.16 -6.92
N THR A 25 -20.58 -20.48 -6.18
CA THR A 25 -21.07 -19.66 -5.06
C THR A 25 -20.03 -19.48 -3.97
N ASN A 26 -19.42 -20.59 -3.51
CA ASN A 26 -18.41 -20.54 -2.44
C ASN A 26 -17.14 -19.83 -2.93
N TYR A 27 -16.73 -20.06 -4.15
CA TYR A 27 -15.64 -19.36 -4.77
C TYR A 27 -15.88 -17.84 -4.81
N ALA A 28 -17.04 -17.42 -5.29
CA ALA A 28 -17.39 -16.00 -5.38
C ALA A 28 -17.44 -15.33 -4.00
N THR A 29 -18.00 -16.02 -2.99
CA THR A 29 -18.07 -15.53 -1.62
C THR A 29 -16.67 -15.35 -1.02
N ARG A 30 -15.80 -16.35 -1.18
CA ARG A 30 -14.44 -16.28 -0.64
C ARG A 30 -13.60 -15.21 -1.35
N LEU A 31 -13.73 -15.12 -2.66
CA LEU A 31 -13.01 -14.09 -3.42
C LEU A 31 -13.45 -12.68 -3.00
N LYS A 32 -14.75 -12.47 -2.81
CA LYS A 32 -15.26 -11.19 -2.31
C LYS A 32 -14.71 -10.85 -0.92
N GLU A 33 -14.67 -11.82 -0.01
CA GLU A 33 -14.09 -11.61 1.33
C GLU A 33 -12.62 -11.14 1.23
N LEU A 34 -11.85 -11.74 0.35
CA LEU A 34 -10.43 -11.40 0.17
C LEU A 34 -10.24 -10.05 -0.53
N THR A 35 -11.02 -9.74 -1.56
CA THR A 35 -10.95 -8.43 -2.21
C THR A 35 -11.43 -7.31 -1.27
N ASP A 36 -12.40 -7.58 -0.42
CA ASP A 36 -12.85 -6.62 0.60
C ASP A 36 -11.75 -6.35 1.65
N LYS A 37 -10.84 -7.30 1.86
CA LYS A 37 -9.66 -7.12 2.73
C LYS A 37 -8.51 -6.36 2.07
N GLY A 38 -8.62 -6.03 0.79
CA GLY A 38 -7.62 -5.28 0.06
C GLY A 38 -6.79 -6.07 -0.93
N TYR A 39 -7.05 -7.36 -1.11
CA TYR A 39 -6.35 -8.16 -2.13
C TYR A 39 -6.83 -7.84 -3.53
N GLU A 40 -5.92 -7.96 -4.50
CA GLU A 40 -6.21 -7.87 -5.92
C GLU A 40 -5.88 -9.18 -6.61
N VAL A 41 -6.71 -9.58 -7.59
CA VAL A 41 -6.49 -10.81 -8.37
C VAL A 41 -5.41 -10.56 -9.42
N VAL A 42 -4.35 -11.36 -9.40
CA VAL A 42 -3.28 -11.34 -10.41
C VAL A 42 -3.59 -12.35 -11.50
N ASN A 43 -3.98 -13.56 -11.10
CA ASN A 43 -4.33 -14.65 -12.01
C ASN A 43 -5.40 -15.52 -11.38
N ASP A 44 -6.36 -15.96 -12.17
CA ASP A 44 -7.47 -16.79 -11.72
C ASP A 44 -7.64 -17.98 -12.65
N GLU A 45 -7.17 -19.15 -12.22
CA GLU A 45 -7.31 -20.38 -12.96
C GLU A 45 -8.74 -20.93 -12.98
N PHE A 46 -9.59 -20.46 -12.05
CA PHE A 46 -10.97 -20.90 -11.96
C PHE A 46 -11.95 -20.01 -12.75
N LYS A 47 -11.47 -18.99 -13.37
CA LYS A 47 -12.31 -18.05 -14.14
C LYS A 47 -13.06 -18.76 -15.26
N GLY A 48 -14.38 -18.56 -15.28
CA GLY A 48 -15.27 -19.19 -16.27
C GLY A 48 -15.81 -20.53 -15.80
N PRO A 49 -16.73 -21.12 -16.55
CA PRO A 49 -17.34 -22.40 -16.19
C PRO A 49 -16.31 -23.52 -16.17
N LYS A 50 -16.34 -24.32 -15.13
CA LYS A 50 -15.49 -25.53 -14.98
C LYS A 50 -16.36 -26.72 -14.64
N THR A 51 -15.91 -27.91 -15.03
CA THR A 51 -16.56 -29.17 -14.71
C THR A 51 -15.60 -30.10 -13.98
N PHE A 52 -16.14 -31.03 -13.19
CA PHE A 52 -15.34 -32.06 -12.55
C PHE A 52 -14.76 -32.99 -13.63
N ASP A 53 -13.50 -33.37 -13.45
CA ASP A 53 -12.80 -34.29 -14.35
C ASP A 53 -13.12 -35.75 -14.04
N ASN A 54 -12.50 -36.68 -14.80
CA ASN A 54 -12.69 -38.13 -14.66
C ASN A 54 -11.63 -38.79 -13.77
N ASP A 55 -10.77 -38.01 -13.11
CA ASP A 55 -9.68 -38.55 -12.31
C ASP A 55 -10.11 -38.65 -10.84
N ASP A 56 -10.55 -39.85 -10.41
CA ASP A 56 -10.94 -40.11 -9.04
C ASP A 56 -9.77 -40.23 -8.07
N LYS A 57 -8.53 -40.27 -8.58
CA LYS A 57 -7.32 -40.46 -7.76
C LYS A 57 -6.64 -39.19 -7.36
N LYS A 58 -6.94 -38.07 -8.01
CA LYS A 58 -6.34 -36.77 -7.76
C LYS A 58 -7.41 -35.72 -7.61
N ASP A 59 -7.22 -34.87 -6.62
CA ASP A 59 -8.03 -33.67 -6.50
C ASP A 59 -7.72 -32.72 -7.64
N GLN A 60 -8.75 -32.21 -8.26
CA GLN A 60 -8.63 -31.17 -9.25
C GLN A 60 -8.39 -29.83 -8.53
N GLN A 61 -7.32 -29.13 -8.88
CA GLN A 61 -6.95 -27.89 -8.21
C GLN A 61 -6.92 -26.71 -9.18
N PHE A 62 -7.45 -25.61 -8.71
CA PHE A 62 -7.37 -24.31 -9.38
C PHE A 62 -6.76 -23.30 -8.41
N VAL A 63 -5.80 -22.52 -8.88
CA VAL A 63 -5.10 -21.53 -8.07
C VAL A 63 -5.52 -20.14 -8.50
N VAL A 64 -5.95 -19.33 -7.52
CA VAL A 64 -6.17 -17.91 -7.68
C VAL A 64 -5.02 -17.19 -7.00
N THR A 65 -4.23 -16.47 -7.79
CA THR A 65 -3.09 -15.72 -7.29
C THR A 65 -3.50 -14.30 -6.96
N LEU A 66 -3.19 -13.87 -5.75
CA LEU A 66 -3.54 -12.57 -5.23
C LEU A 66 -2.29 -11.76 -4.86
N ARG A 67 -2.42 -10.46 -4.88
CA ARG A 67 -1.42 -9.53 -4.35
C ARG A 67 -2.12 -8.51 -3.46
N HIS A 68 -1.33 -7.79 -2.65
CA HIS A 68 -1.88 -6.68 -1.88
C HIS A 68 -2.22 -5.52 -2.80
N GLY A 69 -3.45 -5.00 -2.67
CA GLY A 69 -3.83 -3.75 -3.32
C GLY A 69 -3.12 -2.59 -2.65
N LYS A 70 -2.83 -1.56 -3.43
CA LYS A 70 -2.17 -0.34 -2.96
C LYS A 70 -3.02 0.86 -3.31
N GLU A 71 -3.04 1.85 -2.42
CA GLU A 71 -3.69 3.13 -2.69
C GLU A 71 -2.73 4.28 -2.46
N ALA A 72 -2.82 5.31 -3.29
CA ALA A 72 -2.01 6.51 -3.13
C ALA A 72 -2.43 7.28 -1.87
N ILE A 73 -1.45 7.72 -1.09
CA ILE A 73 -1.69 8.60 0.04
C ILE A 73 -1.96 10.00 -0.53
N LYS A 74 -3.05 10.62 -0.07
CA LYS A 74 -3.50 11.93 -0.56
C LYS A 74 -3.49 13.02 0.51
N ASP A 75 -3.22 12.68 1.77
CA ASP A 75 -3.20 13.63 2.86
C ASP A 75 -2.00 14.59 2.72
N PRO A 76 -2.23 15.90 2.48
CA PRO A 76 -1.13 16.86 2.34
C PRO A 76 -0.22 16.92 3.57
N ALA A 77 -0.72 16.66 4.77
CA ALA A 77 0.08 16.65 5.98
C ALA A 77 1.14 15.55 5.98
N GLU A 78 0.90 14.45 5.29
CA GLU A 78 1.86 13.35 5.15
C GLU A 78 2.83 13.54 3.98
N LEU A 79 2.46 14.35 2.99
CA LEU A 79 3.19 14.48 1.73
C LEU A 79 4.00 15.77 1.62
N ASN A 80 3.81 16.71 2.53
CA ASN A 80 4.46 18.01 2.49
C ASN A 80 5.05 18.33 3.86
N LYS A 81 6.21 18.98 3.84
CA LYS A 81 6.75 19.58 5.06
C LYS A 81 7.44 20.89 4.75
N LYS A 82 7.50 21.75 5.73
CA LYS A 82 8.16 23.03 5.67
C LYS A 82 9.20 23.08 6.79
N VAL A 83 10.42 23.46 6.44
CA VAL A 83 11.51 23.66 7.40
C VAL A 83 11.85 25.14 7.39
N THR A 84 11.90 25.71 8.60
CA THR A 84 12.18 27.12 8.79
C THR A 84 13.54 27.27 9.48
N ARG A 85 14.38 28.18 8.95
CA ARG A 85 15.65 28.54 9.55
C ARG A 85 15.65 30.03 9.83
N THR A 86 16.01 30.41 11.07
CA THR A 86 16.16 31.81 11.47
C THR A 86 17.62 32.15 11.63
N ILE A 87 18.05 33.23 10.97
CA ILE A 87 19.41 33.76 11.08
C ILE A 87 19.34 35.03 11.92
N LYS A 88 20.03 35.03 13.06
CA LYS A 88 20.10 36.17 13.96
C LYS A 88 21.52 36.74 13.91
N TYR A 89 21.59 38.04 13.94
CA TYR A 89 22.86 38.78 13.96
C TYR A 89 23.12 39.35 15.35
N GLN A 90 24.35 39.17 15.83
CA GLN A 90 24.77 39.70 17.14
C GLN A 90 26.25 40.08 17.12
N TYR A 91 26.66 40.97 17.99
CA TYR A 91 28.08 41.26 18.20
C TYR A 91 28.74 40.08 18.91
N ALA A 92 30.03 39.83 18.59
CA ALA A 92 30.76 38.68 19.13
C ALA A 92 30.82 38.65 20.66
N ASP A 93 30.82 39.83 21.29
CA ASP A 93 30.82 39.94 22.76
C ASP A 93 29.42 40.05 23.37
N GLY A 94 28.37 39.99 22.53
CA GLY A 94 26.97 40.08 22.96
C GLY A 94 26.51 41.46 23.40
N GLN A 95 27.35 42.47 23.30
CA GLN A 95 27.02 43.85 23.75
C GLN A 95 26.61 44.72 22.58
N THR A 96 25.46 45.40 22.75
CA THR A 96 24.90 46.27 21.73
C THR A 96 24.89 47.75 22.11
N ALA A 97 25.14 48.08 23.39
CA ALA A 97 25.13 49.44 23.88
C ALA A 97 26.19 50.32 23.19
N GLY A 98 25.78 51.46 22.67
CA GLY A 98 26.66 52.38 21.99
C GLY A 98 27.12 51.95 20.59
N ARG A 99 26.57 50.86 20.04
CA ARG A 99 26.92 50.35 18.71
C ARG A 99 25.76 50.54 17.73
N PRO A 100 26.04 50.60 16.42
CA PRO A 100 24.96 50.64 15.42
C PRO A 100 24.04 49.44 15.53
N ALA A 101 22.79 49.65 15.21
CA ALA A 101 21.81 48.55 15.15
C ALA A 101 22.22 47.51 14.07
N LEU A 102 22.14 46.24 14.45
CA LEU A 102 22.42 45.13 13.52
C LEU A 102 21.18 44.87 12.66
N LYS A 103 21.40 44.14 11.58
CA LYS A 103 20.36 43.68 10.68
C LYS A 103 19.33 42.86 11.45
N ALA A 104 18.05 43.09 11.17
CA ALA A 104 16.96 42.30 11.73
C ALA A 104 17.13 40.81 11.42
N PRO A 105 16.65 39.88 12.24
CA PRO A 105 16.66 38.44 11.96
C PRO A 105 16.04 38.14 10.61
N VAL A 106 16.64 37.19 9.88
CA VAL A 106 16.14 36.72 8.59
C VAL A 106 15.62 35.30 8.74
N THR A 107 14.39 35.08 8.29
CA THR A 107 13.78 33.76 8.27
C THR A 107 13.83 33.20 6.87
N GLN A 108 14.33 31.97 6.75
CA GLN A 108 14.36 31.23 5.49
C GLN A 108 13.49 30.00 5.63
N GLU A 109 12.69 29.72 4.62
CA GLU A 109 11.84 28.55 4.58
C GLU A 109 12.24 27.66 3.41
N ALA A 110 12.18 26.34 3.63
CA ALA A 110 12.31 25.34 2.59
C ALA A 110 11.12 24.39 2.65
N ALA A 111 10.50 24.17 1.52
CA ALA A 111 9.40 23.25 1.38
C ALA A 111 9.86 21.97 0.70
N PHE A 112 9.33 20.84 1.17
CA PHE A 112 9.63 19.52 0.62
C PHE A 112 8.34 18.77 0.36
N THR A 113 8.40 17.87 -0.61
CA THR A 113 7.27 17.01 -0.96
C THR A 113 7.74 15.57 -1.15
N ARG A 114 6.82 14.65 -1.00
CA ARG A 114 7.02 13.22 -1.29
C ARG A 114 5.71 12.60 -1.75
N THR A 115 5.79 11.40 -2.28
CA THR A 115 4.62 10.57 -2.56
C THR A 115 4.61 9.38 -1.64
N GLY A 116 3.47 8.74 -1.49
CA GLY A 116 3.34 7.58 -0.64
C GLY A 116 2.22 6.68 -1.09
N GLU A 117 2.28 5.43 -0.64
CA GLU A 117 1.29 4.40 -0.87
C GLU A 117 0.95 3.70 0.45
N ARG A 118 -0.31 3.30 0.58
CA ARG A 118 -0.78 2.48 1.68
C ARG A 118 -1.14 1.09 1.17
N ASP A 119 -0.60 0.06 1.83
CA ASP A 119 -0.98 -1.33 1.58
C ASP A 119 -2.40 -1.55 2.12
N ARG A 120 -3.32 -1.94 1.25
CA ARG A 120 -4.73 -2.10 1.60
C ARG A 120 -5.00 -3.32 2.47
N VAL A 121 -4.10 -4.30 2.51
CA VAL A 121 -4.22 -5.50 3.33
C VAL A 121 -3.65 -5.27 4.74
N THR A 122 -2.44 -4.74 4.83
CA THR A 122 -1.72 -4.55 6.10
C THR A 122 -1.93 -3.19 6.74
N GLY A 123 -2.29 -2.19 5.96
CA GLY A 123 -2.36 -0.79 6.40
C GLY A 123 -1.01 -0.08 6.45
N ASN A 124 0.08 -0.77 6.09
CA ASN A 124 1.41 -0.20 6.12
C ASN A 124 1.56 0.88 5.05
N LYS A 125 2.28 1.94 5.41
CA LYS A 125 2.56 3.06 4.51
C LYS A 125 4.02 3.05 4.11
N THR A 126 4.29 3.34 2.83
CA THR A 126 5.63 3.53 2.29
C THR A 126 5.69 4.88 1.59
N PHE A 127 6.83 5.54 1.67
CA PHE A 127 7.00 6.88 1.12
C PHE A 127 8.28 6.97 0.30
N THR A 128 8.24 7.78 -0.75
CA THR A 128 9.46 8.18 -1.46
C THR A 128 10.29 9.13 -0.58
N PRO A 129 11.60 9.30 -0.87
CA PRO A 129 12.39 10.30 -0.18
C PRO A 129 11.82 11.70 -0.36
N TRP A 130 12.03 12.57 0.63
CA TRP A 130 11.68 13.97 0.50
C TRP A 130 12.48 14.64 -0.61
N THR A 131 11.79 15.42 -1.45
CA THR A 131 12.40 16.21 -2.51
C THR A 131 11.99 17.68 -2.36
N PRO A 132 12.84 18.62 -2.77
CA PRO A 132 12.46 20.04 -2.77
C PRO A 132 11.18 20.27 -3.60
N ALA A 133 10.29 21.03 -3.02
CA ALA A 133 9.04 21.40 -3.69
C ALA A 133 9.30 22.45 -4.78
#